data_50a42aa142fda7e25f2a05d18f867992
#
_entry.id   50a42aa142fda7e25f2a05d18f867992
#
_cell.length_a   1.000
_cell.length_b   1.000
_cell.length_c   1.000
_cell.angle_alpha   90.00
_cell.angle_beta   90.00
_cell.angle_gamma   90.00
#
_symmetry.space_group_name_H-M   'P 1'
#
loop_
_entity.id
_entity.type
_entity.pdbx_description
1 polymer ?
#
loop_
_entity_poly.entity_id
_entity_poly.type
_entity_poly.pdbx_seq_one_letter_code
_entity_poly.pdbx_strand_id
1 'polypeptide(L)'
;MPTRRHFLPLLLLGALPTAAPLAAQSTADAVALLNDVRTLAADSLGGRLIGSPGADSAAAFLSRRFKQAGLRPAPGGWYQTFTVAADAPAARATGIGGAVGRNVIGVLAGRDPTLRNEIIVVGAHYDHLGAGRFGALDPDSAGQVHNGADDNASGASALVHIARKLAASRPARTVVFVAFSGEEEGLLGSDYYVKHPVFPLARTYAMVNMDMVGRLRENRLLVYGAATAQEFPALLDSLNLTAGFDLRASGDGWGRSDQSSFYAAGKPVLHLFTDLHEDYHRAGDDWEKINADGLAQVADFTTAIVRTLANRREPLAFVNVPPPQVATGGQSSGYGAYLGTIPDMSENTGGVRLTGVRAGSPAEKAGLKGNDIILWIGETKIADLQAMTGVLRQHKPGDVIEVRFLRDGVEQRTSVTLGTRGG
;
A
#
# COMPACT_ATOMS: atom_id res chain seq x y z
N MET A 1 19.00 18.90 80.83
CA MET A 1 18.35 17.74 80.18
C MET A 1 17.82 18.21 78.79
N PRO A 2 18.36 17.80 77.64
CA PRO A 2 17.83 18.19 76.35
C PRO A 2 16.82 17.19 75.83
N THR A 3 15.67 17.72 75.45
CA THR A 3 14.53 16.91 74.82
C THR A 3 14.89 16.50 73.40
N ARG A 4 14.90 15.19 73.15
CA ARG A 4 15.02 14.57 71.82
C ARG A 4 13.71 14.74 71.02
N ARG A 5 13.79 15.46 69.89
CA ARG A 5 12.74 15.50 68.87
C ARG A 5 12.94 14.31 67.92
N HIS A 6 11.96 13.40 67.88
CA HIS A 6 11.88 12.32 66.87
C HIS A 6 11.36 12.90 65.55
N PHE A 7 12.17 12.86 64.52
CA PHE A 7 11.71 13.06 63.13
C PHE A 7 11.22 11.73 62.57
N LEU A 8 9.96 11.68 62.20
CA LEU A 8 9.38 10.58 61.44
C LEU A 8 9.64 10.84 59.94
N PRO A 9 10.23 9.89 59.17
CA PRO A 9 10.35 10.08 57.73
C PRO A 9 9.01 9.80 57.05
N LEU A 10 8.53 10.78 56.29
CA LEU A 10 7.35 10.66 55.42
C LEU A 10 7.77 9.83 54.20
N LEU A 11 7.34 8.57 54.12
CA LEU A 11 7.46 7.74 52.91
C LEU A 11 6.46 8.28 51.85
N LEU A 12 6.96 8.97 50.83
CA LEU A 12 6.20 9.19 49.60
C LEU A 12 6.13 7.87 48.83
N LEU A 13 4.98 7.19 48.87
CA LEU A 13 4.68 6.16 47.91
C LEU A 13 4.43 6.80 46.54
N GLY A 14 5.44 6.77 45.67
CA GLY A 14 5.28 7.10 44.26
C GLY A 14 4.43 6.01 43.60
N ALA A 15 3.22 6.36 43.13
CA ALA A 15 2.41 5.49 42.33
C ALA A 15 3.13 5.26 40.98
N LEU A 16 3.65 4.07 40.76
CA LEU A 16 4.13 3.64 39.45
C LEU A 16 2.92 3.57 38.50
N PRO A 17 3.01 4.14 37.30
CA PRO A 17 1.93 3.98 36.32
C PRO A 17 1.80 2.49 35.97
N THR A 18 0.67 1.90 36.27
CA THR A 18 0.33 0.54 35.89
C THR A 18 0.22 0.51 34.37
N ALA A 19 1.14 -0.18 33.69
CA ALA A 19 1.00 -0.46 32.27
C ALA A 19 -0.30 -1.25 32.06
N ALA A 20 -1.16 -0.78 31.15
CA ALA A 20 -2.36 -1.51 30.78
C ALA A 20 -1.97 -2.88 30.22
N PRO A 21 -2.75 -3.95 30.45
CA PRO A 21 -2.44 -5.26 29.91
C PRO A 21 -2.41 -5.21 28.37
N LEU A 22 -1.50 -5.94 27.74
CA LEU A 22 -1.25 -5.95 26.28
C LEU A 22 -2.53 -6.14 25.46
N ALA A 23 -3.45 -7.01 25.93
CA ALA A 23 -4.73 -7.27 25.25
C ALA A 23 -5.66 -6.04 25.22
N ALA A 24 -5.69 -5.23 26.28
CA ALA A 24 -6.49 -4.01 26.31
C ALA A 24 -5.91 -2.90 25.40
N GLN A 25 -4.61 -2.90 25.18
CA GLN A 25 -3.94 -1.95 24.29
C GLN A 25 -4.17 -2.30 22.82
N SER A 26 -4.16 -3.59 22.44
CA SER A 26 -4.47 -4.03 21.08
C SER A 26 -5.90 -3.68 20.67
N THR A 27 -6.87 -3.87 21.54
CA THR A 27 -8.28 -3.51 21.29
C THR A 27 -8.46 -1.99 21.13
N ALA A 28 -7.79 -1.18 21.96
CA ALA A 28 -7.85 0.28 21.83
C ALA A 28 -7.21 0.78 20.54
N ASP A 29 -6.13 0.15 20.09
CA ASP A 29 -5.47 0.46 18.84
C ASP A 29 -6.32 0.08 17.61
N ALA A 30 -6.97 -1.09 17.64
CA ALA A 30 -7.90 -1.53 16.59
C ALA A 30 -9.08 -0.56 16.44
N VAL A 31 -9.68 -0.13 17.55
CA VAL A 31 -10.78 0.86 17.55
C VAL A 31 -10.32 2.20 17.00
N ALA A 32 -9.13 2.67 17.37
CA ALA A 32 -8.59 3.93 16.88
C ALA A 32 -8.31 3.90 15.36
N LEU A 33 -7.75 2.79 14.86
CA LEU A 33 -7.52 2.55 13.45
C LEU A 33 -8.83 2.53 12.66
N LEU A 34 -9.82 1.78 13.12
CA LEU A 34 -11.13 1.69 12.47
C LEU A 34 -11.85 3.05 12.42
N ASN A 35 -11.73 3.87 13.46
CA ASN A 35 -12.29 5.22 13.47
C ASN A 35 -11.63 6.14 12.44
N ASP A 36 -10.32 6.02 12.23
CA ASP A 36 -9.60 6.76 11.18
C ASP A 36 -10.02 6.27 9.79
N VAL A 37 -10.15 4.94 9.57
CA VAL A 37 -10.68 4.38 8.31
C VAL A 37 -12.10 4.88 8.06
N ARG A 38 -13.00 4.78 9.04
CA ARG A 38 -14.39 5.26 8.92
C ARG A 38 -14.47 6.75 8.56
N THR A 39 -13.54 7.56 9.07
CA THR A 39 -13.48 8.97 8.73
C THR A 39 -13.02 9.19 7.29
N LEU A 40 -11.99 8.47 6.85
CA LEU A 40 -11.44 8.59 5.51
C LEU A 40 -12.35 7.97 4.45
N ALA A 41 -13.03 6.87 4.74
CA ALA A 41 -13.94 6.16 3.85
C ALA A 41 -15.41 6.63 4.00
N ALA A 42 -15.66 7.81 4.57
CA ALA A 42 -17.01 8.33 4.68
C ALA A 42 -17.52 8.86 3.33
N ASP A 43 -18.80 8.61 3.00
CA ASP A 43 -19.47 9.11 1.78
C ASP A 43 -19.29 10.62 1.60
N SER A 44 -19.23 11.37 2.70
CA SER A 44 -19.03 12.82 2.69
C SER A 44 -17.71 13.27 2.09
N LEU A 45 -16.72 12.36 1.97
CA LEU A 45 -15.44 12.61 1.28
C LEU A 45 -15.51 12.26 -0.22
N GLY A 46 -16.65 11.77 -0.71
CA GLY A 46 -16.91 11.54 -2.14
C GLY A 46 -15.87 10.67 -2.83
N GLY A 47 -15.29 9.67 -2.12
CA GLY A 47 -14.29 8.75 -2.65
C GLY A 47 -12.92 9.37 -2.90
N ARG A 48 -12.61 10.52 -2.35
CA ARG A 48 -11.26 11.15 -2.26
C ARG A 48 -10.47 11.26 -3.58
N LEU A 49 -11.17 11.38 -4.72
CA LEU A 49 -10.48 11.56 -6.01
C LEU A 49 -9.51 12.74 -5.95
N ILE A 50 -8.31 12.59 -6.51
CA ILE A 50 -7.32 13.68 -6.54
C ILE A 50 -7.92 15.00 -7.02
N GLY A 51 -7.61 16.10 -6.33
CA GLY A 51 -8.12 17.44 -6.64
C GLY A 51 -9.58 17.70 -6.24
N SER A 52 -10.27 16.73 -5.65
CA SER A 52 -11.62 16.91 -5.13
C SER A 52 -11.62 17.57 -3.73
N PRO A 53 -12.73 18.22 -3.33
CA PRO A 53 -12.88 18.70 -1.96
C PRO A 53 -12.77 17.60 -0.90
N GLY A 54 -13.14 16.36 -1.25
CA GLY A 54 -12.99 15.19 -0.38
C GLY A 54 -11.55 14.84 -0.15
N ALA A 55 -10.72 14.82 -1.20
CA ALA A 55 -9.27 14.62 -1.07
C ALA A 55 -8.61 15.72 -0.22
N ASP A 56 -9.02 16.99 -0.39
CA ASP A 56 -8.55 18.10 0.43
C ASP A 56 -8.91 17.94 1.91
N SER A 57 -10.12 17.47 2.18
CA SER A 57 -10.61 17.20 3.54
C SER A 57 -9.85 16.04 4.18
N ALA A 58 -9.56 14.96 3.42
CA ALA A 58 -8.75 13.84 3.85
C ALA A 58 -7.29 14.26 4.14
N ALA A 59 -6.68 15.07 3.27
CA ALA A 59 -5.35 15.64 3.51
C ALA A 59 -5.29 16.48 4.79
N ALA A 60 -6.30 17.32 5.02
CA ALA A 60 -6.43 18.12 6.24
C ALA A 60 -6.63 17.23 7.48
N PHE A 61 -7.40 16.16 7.38
CA PHE A 61 -7.54 15.18 8.45
C PHE A 61 -6.20 14.51 8.78
N LEU A 62 -5.49 13.99 7.80
CA LEU A 62 -4.21 13.31 7.98
C LEU A 62 -3.14 14.23 8.57
N SER A 63 -3.04 15.48 8.11
CA SER A 63 -2.10 16.45 8.70
C SER A 63 -2.37 16.72 10.18
N ARG A 64 -3.66 16.82 10.59
CA ARG A 64 -4.04 16.93 12.00
C ARG A 64 -3.65 15.67 12.78
N ARG A 65 -3.87 14.48 12.23
CA ARG A 65 -3.51 13.20 12.86
C ARG A 65 -1.99 13.07 13.03
N PHE A 66 -1.19 13.45 12.03
CA PHE A 66 0.27 13.49 12.14
C PHE A 66 0.73 14.45 13.25
N LYS A 67 0.14 15.65 13.32
CA LYS A 67 0.43 16.58 14.39
C LYS A 67 0.09 16.01 15.78
N GLN A 68 -1.07 15.34 15.91
CA GLN A 68 -1.50 14.68 17.15
C GLN A 68 -0.57 13.51 17.52
N ALA A 69 -0.02 12.80 16.54
CA ALA A 69 1.00 11.75 16.73
C ALA A 69 2.37 12.30 17.14
N GLY A 70 2.55 13.63 17.21
CA GLY A 70 3.80 14.27 17.62
C GLY A 70 4.82 14.51 16.50
N LEU A 71 4.39 14.36 15.23
CA LEU A 71 5.24 14.69 14.09
C LEU A 71 5.36 16.20 13.90
N ARG A 72 6.41 16.60 13.18
CA ARG A 72 6.62 17.96 12.70
C ARG A 72 6.37 18.05 11.20
N PRO A 73 6.00 19.22 10.67
CA PRO A 73 5.92 19.40 9.23
C PRO A 73 7.30 19.24 8.58
N ALA A 74 7.32 18.84 7.32
CA ALA A 74 8.53 18.85 6.49
C ALA A 74 8.99 20.29 6.21
N PRO A 75 10.22 20.49 5.69
CA PRO A 75 10.59 21.76 5.07
C PRO A 75 9.55 22.13 4.00
N GLY A 76 8.93 23.30 4.13
CA GLY A 76 7.82 23.71 3.25
C GLY A 76 6.41 23.48 3.81
N GLY A 77 6.26 22.79 4.95
CA GLY A 77 4.96 22.60 5.61
C GLY A 77 4.47 21.16 5.63
N TRP A 78 3.17 20.99 5.88
CA TRP A 78 2.52 19.69 5.93
C TRP A 78 2.20 19.11 4.55
N TYR A 79 2.16 19.97 3.52
CA TYR A 79 1.72 19.59 2.18
C TYR A 79 2.82 19.81 1.16
N GLN A 80 3.07 18.80 0.35
CA GLN A 80 3.80 18.93 -0.90
C GLN A 80 2.76 18.93 -2.02
N THR A 81 2.53 20.11 -2.59
CA THR A 81 1.51 20.33 -3.61
C THR A 81 2.08 20.19 -5.01
N PHE A 82 1.33 19.55 -5.89
CA PHE A 82 1.67 19.42 -7.31
C PHE A 82 0.41 19.56 -8.18
N THR A 83 0.60 19.91 -9.44
CA THR A 83 -0.49 20.01 -10.40
C THR A 83 -0.33 18.91 -11.45
N VAL A 84 -1.42 18.20 -11.74
CA VAL A 84 -1.45 17.20 -12.80
C VAL A 84 -1.38 17.89 -14.14
N ALA A 85 -0.34 17.62 -14.94
CA ALA A 85 -0.19 18.19 -16.26
C ALA A 85 -1.36 17.76 -17.16
N ALA A 86 -1.93 18.70 -17.90
CA ALA A 86 -3.11 18.43 -18.74
C ALA A 86 -2.85 17.42 -19.86
N ASP A 87 -1.60 17.30 -20.26
CA ASP A 87 -1.11 16.37 -21.29
C ASP A 87 -0.59 15.04 -20.72
N ALA A 88 -0.58 14.88 -19.39
CA ALA A 88 -0.19 13.61 -18.78
C ALA A 88 -1.12 12.47 -19.24
N PRO A 89 -0.61 11.25 -19.44
CA PRO A 89 -1.43 10.10 -19.83
C PRO A 89 -2.62 9.87 -18.91
N ALA A 90 -2.40 9.95 -17.59
CA ALA A 90 -3.45 9.85 -16.58
C ALA A 90 -4.52 10.95 -16.77
N ALA A 91 -4.11 12.21 -16.95
CA ALA A 91 -5.02 13.33 -17.14
C ALA A 91 -5.94 13.17 -18.36
N ARG A 92 -5.38 12.64 -19.46
CA ARG A 92 -6.16 12.37 -20.69
C ARG A 92 -7.18 11.25 -20.49
N ALA A 93 -6.82 10.23 -19.73
CA ALA A 93 -7.69 9.08 -19.49
C ALA A 93 -8.82 9.38 -18.48
N THR A 94 -8.55 10.20 -17.46
CA THR A 94 -9.46 10.43 -16.32
C THR A 94 -10.11 11.80 -16.29
N GLY A 95 -9.63 12.75 -17.11
CA GLY A 95 -10.12 14.13 -17.12
C GLY A 95 -9.62 14.98 -15.95
N ILE A 96 -8.59 14.55 -15.22
CA ILE A 96 -8.05 15.27 -14.04
C ILE A 96 -6.96 16.30 -14.39
N GLY A 97 -6.79 16.65 -15.67
CA GLY A 97 -5.83 17.68 -16.07
C GLY A 97 -6.05 19.00 -15.34
N GLY A 98 -5.01 19.54 -14.72
CA GLY A 98 -5.09 20.73 -13.86
C GLY A 98 -5.50 20.44 -12.41
N ALA A 99 -5.86 19.20 -12.05
CA ALA A 99 -6.12 18.83 -10.65
C ALA A 99 -4.88 19.07 -9.76
N VAL A 100 -5.14 19.48 -8.53
CA VAL A 100 -4.08 19.75 -7.55
C VAL A 100 -4.01 18.61 -6.56
N GLY A 101 -2.93 17.83 -6.62
CA GLY A 101 -2.61 16.80 -5.63
C GLY A 101 -1.82 17.37 -4.44
N ARG A 102 -1.97 16.74 -3.28
CA ARG A 102 -1.27 17.13 -2.05
C ARG A 102 -0.75 15.89 -1.32
N ASN A 103 0.54 15.60 -1.43
CA ASN A 103 1.15 14.65 -0.49
C ASN A 103 1.17 15.28 0.91
N VAL A 104 0.70 14.52 1.91
CA VAL A 104 0.73 14.97 3.31
C VAL A 104 1.97 14.42 3.97
N ILE A 105 2.85 15.29 4.50
CA ILE A 105 4.17 14.88 4.98
C ILE A 105 4.37 15.25 6.43
N GLY A 106 4.69 14.26 7.26
CA GLY A 106 5.08 14.42 8.65
C GLY A 106 6.47 13.86 8.91
N VAL A 107 7.22 14.52 9.77
CA VAL A 107 8.63 14.16 10.08
C VAL A 107 8.80 13.84 11.55
N LEU A 108 9.34 12.67 11.84
CA LEU A 108 9.84 12.28 13.15
C LEU A 108 11.37 12.31 13.12
N ALA A 109 11.96 13.33 13.75
CA ALA A 109 13.40 13.50 13.76
C ALA A 109 14.10 12.37 14.53
N GLY A 110 15.13 11.81 13.92
CA GLY A 110 15.99 10.80 14.53
C GLY A 110 16.80 11.36 15.70
N ARG A 111 17.03 10.52 16.72
CA ARG A 111 17.77 10.90 17.93
C ARG A 111 19.28 10.70 17.87
N ASP A 112 19.75 9.81 16.97
CA ASP A 112 21.17 9.49 16.87
C ASP A 112 21.90 10.57 16.03
N PRO A 113 22.96 11.18 16.53
CA PRO A 113 23.65 12.26 15.82
C PRO A 113 24.26 11.83 14.48
N THR A 114 24.59 10.56 14.31
CA THR A 114 25.15 10.00 13.07
C THR A 114 24.03 9.58 12.11
N LEU A 115 23.06 8.79 12.59
CA LEU A 115 22.04 8.16 11.75
C LEU A 115 20.87 9.08 11.41
N ARG A 116 20.61 10.15 12.17
CA ARG A 116 19.48 11.07 11.94
C ARG A 116 19.48 11.73 10.55
N ASN A 117 20.62 11.72 9.86
CA ASN A 117 20.72 12.24 8.51
C ASN A 117 20.23 11.25 7.44
N GLU A 118 20.09 9.98 7.78
CA GLU A 118 19.48 8.96 6.95
C GLU A 118 17.97 8.87 7.24
N ILE A 119 17.20 8.53 6.25
CA ILE A 119 15.74 8.65 6.26
C ILE A 119 15.11 7.30 5.93
N ILE A 120 14.16 6.87 6.78
CA ILE A 120 13.17 5.88 6.39
C ILE A 120 11.92 6.62 5.93
N VAL A 121 11.45 6.32 4.73
CA VAL A 121 10.14 6.78 4.26
C VAL A 121 9.11 5.71 4.57
N VAL A 122 7.99 6.09 5.17
CA VAL A 122 6.82 5.23 5.37
C VAL A 122 5.68 5.85 4.60
N GLY A 123 5.05 5.08 3.72
CA GLY A 123 4.06 5.59 2.78
C GLY A 123 2.76 4.78 2.75
N ALA A 124 1.70 5.46 2.34
CA ALA A 124 0.42 4.91 1.92
C ALA A 124 -0.29 5.98 1.09
N HIS A 125 -1.03 5.63 0.05
CA HIS A 125 -1.88 6.62 -0.58
C HIS A 125 -3.19 6.84 0.20
N TYR A 126 -3.86 7.94 -0.04
CA TYR A 126 -5.11 8.28 0.63
C TYR A 126 -6.24 8.68 -0.31
N ASP A 127 -5.93 8.87 -1.60
CA ASP A 127 -6.90 9.05 -2.65
C ASP A 127 -7.62 7.75 -2.99
N HIS A 128 -8.72 7.84 -3.74
CA HIS A 128 -9.41 6.71 -4.35
C HIS A 128 -10.27 7.18 -5.53
N LEU A 129 -11.12 6.33 -6.07
CA LEU A 129 -11.76 6.46 -7.39
C LEU A 129 -12.89 7.50 -7.48
N GLY A 130 -13.19 8.22 -6.39
CA GLY A 130 -14.26 9.21 -6.41
C GLY A 130 -15.63 8.59 -6.68
N ALA A 131 -16.30 9.04 -7.74
CA ALA A 131 -17.59 8.50 -8.19
C ALA A 131 -17.44 7.30 -9.14
N GLY A 132 -16.31 6.59 -9.13
CA GLY A 132 -16.10 5.38 -9.91
C GLY A 132 -16.17 5.54 -11.44
N ARG A 133 -15.97 6.77 -11.95
CA ARG A 133 -16.02 7.02 -13.39
C ARG A 133 -14.82 6.46 -14.16
N PHE A 134 -13.76 6.19 -13.44
CA PHE A 134 -12.51 5.65 -13.96
C PHE A 134 -11.92 4.66 -12.94
N GLY A 135 -11.33 3.56 -13.41
CA GLY A 135 -10.71 2.56 -12.53
C GLY A 135 -11.67 1.58 -11.85
N ALA A 136 -12.97 1.94 -11.70
CA ALA A 136 -13.96 1.08 -11.07
C ALA A 136 -14.14 -0.24 -11.81
N LEU A 137 -14.41 -1.31 -11.06
CA LEU A 137 -14.60 -2.67 -11.57
C LEU A 137 -16.07 -3.13 -11.49
N ASP A 138 -16.96 -2.24 -11.12
CA ASP A 138 -18.42 -2.40 -11.12
C ASP A 138 -19.06 -1.27 -11.94
N PRO A 139 -19.06 -1.36 -13.26
CA PRO A 139 -19.55 -0.30 -14.15
C PRO A 139 -21.01 0.11 -13.87
N ASP A 140 -21.81 -0.79 -13.32
CA ASP A 140 -23.20 -0.51 -12.93
C ASP A 140 -23.32 0.44 -11.74
N SER A 141 -22.25 0.64 -10.98
CA SER A 141 -22.15 1.60 -9.87
C SER A 141 -21.48 2.92 -10.26
N ALA A 142 -21.24 3.16 -11.54
CA ALA A 142 -20.67 4.43 -12.02
C ALA A 142 -21.56 5.61 -11.60
N GLY A 143 -20.96 6.54 -10.87
CA GLY A 143 -21.68 7.68 -10.26
C GLY A 143 -21.98 7.48 -8.77
N GLN A 144 -21.87 6.28 -8.22
CA GLN A 144 -21.87 6.03 -6.78
C GLN A 144 -20.51 6.38 -6.19
N VAL A 145 -20.49 6.70 -4.89
CA VAL A 145 -19.24 6.96 -4.18
C VAL A 145 -18.49 5.63 -4.01
N HIS A 146 -17.23 5.61 -4.40
CA HIS A 146 -16.31 4.52 -4.12
C HIS A 146 -15.47 4.92 -2.90
N ASN A 147 -15.81 4.35 -1.76
CA ASN A 147 -15.27 4.79 -0.46
C ASN A 147 -13.82 4.38 -0.24
N GLY A 148 -13.35 3.27 -0.84
CA GLY A 148 -11.99 2.81 -0.73
C GLY A 148 -11.54 2.66 0.73
N ALA A 149 -12.28 1.86 1.49
CA ALA A 149 -11.98 1.67 2.91
C ALA A 149 -10.71 0.84 3.11
N ASP A 150 -10.59 -0.26 2.35
CA ASP A 150 -9.33 -0.99 2.33
C ASP A 150 -8.35 -0.32 1.38
N ASP A 151 -8.82 0.14 0.24
CA ASP A 151 -8.03 0.80 -0.82
C ASP A 151 -8.25 2.33 -0.84
N ASN A 152 -7.44 3.20 -0.15
CA ASN A 152 -6.45 2.78 0.81
C ASN A 152 -6.57 3.62 2.11
N ALA A 153 -7.82 3.77 2.63
CA ALA A 153 -7.99 4.39 3.94
C ALA A 153 -7.36 3.52 5.05
N SER A 154 -7.26 2.19 4.85
CA SER A 154 -6.62 1.26 5.77
C SER A 154 -5.12 1.57 5.93
N GLY A 155 -4.39 1.69 4.82
CA GLY A 155 -2.97 2.05 4.83
C GLY A 155 -2.72 3.44 5.38
N ALA A 156 -3.55 4.44 5.02
CA ALA A 156 -3.45 5.80 5.54
C ALA A 156 -3.70 5.86 7.06
N SER A 157 -4.63 5.04 7.58
CA SER A 157 -4.86 4.89 9.03
C SER A 157 -3.68 4.20 9.72
N ALA A 158 -3.16 3.11 9.15
CA ALA A 158 -1.97 2.42 9.66
C ALA A 158 -0.76 3.36 9.71
N LEU A 159 -0.59 4.24 8.71
CA LEU A 159 0.48 5.26 8.67
C LEU A 159 0.43 6.18 9.91
N VAL A 160 -0.75 6.64 10.30
CA VAL A 160 -0.96 7.46 11.52
C VAL A 160 -0.63 6.64 12.78
N HIS A 161 -1.06 5.39 12.85
CA HIS A 161 -0.79 4.52 13.99
C HIS A 161 0.71 4.28 14.18
N ILE A 162 1.43 3.96 13.11
CA ILE A 162 2.88 3.75 13.11
C ILE A 162 3.60 5.02 13.56
N ALA A 163 3.16 6.19 13.08
CA ALA A 163 3.70 7.48 13.48
C ALA A 163 3.62 7.69 15.00
N ARG A 164 2.46 7.41 15.60
CA ARG A 164 2.22 7.50 17.04
C ARG A 164 3.12 6.53 17.85
N LYS A 165 3.21 5.28 17.40
CA LYS A 165 4.04 4.24 18.07
C LYS A 165 5.53 4.57 18.01
N LEU A 166 6.00 5.05 16.85
CA LEU A 166 7.41 5.42 16.68
C LEU A 166 7.78 6.71 17.41
N ALA A 167 6.89 7.69 17.48
CA ALA A 167 7.11 8.91 18.24
C ALA A 167 7.39 8.61 19.72
N ALA A 168 6.69 7.64 20.31
CA ALA A 168 6.94 7.19 21.67
C ALA A 168 8.30 6.48 21.83
N SER A 169 8.81 5.80 20.82
CA SER A 169 10.06 5.02 20.88
C SER A 169 11.32 5.79 20.45
N ARG A 170 11.15 6.95 19.80
CA ARG A 170 12.22 7.84 19.33
C ARG A 170 13.33 7.09 18.57
N PRO A 171 13.13 6.76 17.29
CA PRO A 171 14.08 5.99 16.49
C PRO A 171 15.42 6.73 16.29
N ALA A 172 16.48 6.00 15.93
CA ALA A 172 17.80 6.57 15.67
C ALA A 172 17.83 7.40 14.37
N ARG A 173 17.29 6.84 13.26
CA ARG A 173 17.11 7.55 11.98
C ARG A 173 15.88 8.44 11.99
N THR A 174 15.89 9.45 11.15
CA THR A 174 14.70 10.24 10.84
C THR A 174 13.70 9.37 10.09
N VAL A 175 12.41 9.43 10.47
CA VAL A 175 11.32 8.78 9.75
C VAL A 175 10.43 9.85 9.13
N VAL A 176 10.20 9.75 7.83
CA VAL A 176 9.32 10.63 7.07
C VAL A 176 8.08 9.84 6.69
N PHE A 177 6.93 10.28 7.15
CA PHE A 177 5.62 9.72 6.84
C PHE A 177 5.00 10.49 5.70
N VAL A 178 4.57 9.80 4.67
CA VAL A 178 3.98 10.41 3.48
C VAL A 178 2.66 9.72 3.16
N ALA A 179 1.55 10.45 3.24
CA ALA A 179 0.31 10.03 2.63
C ALA A 179 0.28 10.60 1.21
N PHE A 180 0.36 9.71 0.21
CA PHE A 180 0.44 10.08 -1.20
C PHE A 180 -0.94 10.39 -1.77
N SER A 181 -0.98 11.23 -2.82
CA SER A 181 -2.19 11.60 -3.55
C SER A 181 -2.06 11.26 -5.02
N GLY A 182 -3.11 10.72 -5.64
CA GLY A 182 -3.11 10.38 -7.06
C GLY A 182 -2.35 9.10 -7.39
N GLU A 183 -2.41 8.13 -6.50
CA GLU A 183 -1.89 6.78 -6.75
C GLU A 183 -2.72 6.09 -7.83
N GLU A 184 -4.04 6.16 -7.70
CA GLU A 184 -5.02 5.53 -8.57
C GLU A 184 -4.94 6.00 -10.03
N GLU A 185 -4.44 7.19 -10.23
CA GLU A 185 -4.21 7.76 -11.56
C GLU A 185 -2.78 7.55 -12.08
N GLY A 186 -2.02 6.68 -11.42
CA GLY A 186 -0.69 6.24 -11.88
C GLY A 186 0.47 6.79 -11.06
N LEU A 187 0.41 6.65 -9.75
CA LEU A 187 1.50 6.94 -8.81
C LEU A 187 1.93 8.42 -8.80
N LEU A 188 1.01 9.36 -9.10
CA LEU A 188 1.36 10.76 -9.36
C LEU A 188 2.07 11.40 -8.17
N GLY A 189 1.61 11.11 -6.94
CA GLY A 189 2.18 11.69 -5.73
C GLY A 189 3.54 11.15 -5.37
N SER A 190 3.75 9.84 -5.44
CA SER A 190 5.04 9.23 -5.14
C SER A 190 6.09 9.53 -6.22
N ASP A 191 5.70 9.54 -7.50
CA ASP A 191 6.56 9.97 -8.60
C ASP A 191 7.00 11.43 -8.43
N TYR A 192 6.04 12.31 -8.06
CA TYR A 192 6.36 13.71 -7.78
C TYR A 192 7.30 13.84 -6.57
N TYR A 193 7.06 13.08 -5.49
CA TYR A 193 7.92 13.09 -4.30
C TYR A 193 9.35 12.67 -4.64
N VAL A 194 9.54 11.61 -5.42
CA VAL A 194 10.87 11.11 -5.79
C VAL A 194 11.63 12.12 -6.67
N LYS A 195 10.93 12.82 -7.58
CA LYS A 195 11.51 13.87 -8.44
C LYS A 195 11.77 15.18 -7.69
N HIS A 196 10.99 15.49 -6.66
CA HIS A 196 11.06 16.74 -5.88
C HIS A 196 11.08 16.44 -4.37
N PRO A 197 12.05 15.66 -3.88
CA PRO A 197 12.01 15.16 -2.51
C PRO A 197 12.20 16.31 -1.50
N VAL A 198 11.45 16.29 -0.39
CA VAL A 198 11.57 17.28 0.69
C VAL A 198 12.89 17.21 1.44
N PHE A 199 13.59 16.10 1.33
CA PHE A 199 14.97 15.90 1.73
C PHE A 199 15.72 15.23 0.56
N PRO A 200 17.04 15.44 0.40
CA PRO A 200 17.78 14.80 -0.69
C PRO A 200 17.52 13.28 -0.75
N LEU A 201 17.07 12.78 -1.89
CA LEU A 201 16.68 11.37 -2.06
C LEU A 201 17.83 10.41 -1.73
N ALA A 202 19.09 10.84 -1.92
CA ALA A 202 20.28 10.09 -1.53
C ALA A 202 20.31 9.71 -0.04
N ARG A 203 19.63 10.48 0.81
CA ARG A 203 19.50 10.20 2.25
C ARG A 203 18.45 9.12 2.57
N THR A 204 17.62 8.73 1.61
CA THR A 204 16.63 7.67 1.83
C THR A 204 17.34 6.33 1.93
N TYR A 205 17.25 5.73 3.13
CA TYR A 205 17.83 4.44 3.48
C TYR A 205 16.93 3.29 3.00
N ALA A 206 15.62 3.40 3.20
CA ALA A 206 14.60 2.49 2.72
C ALA A 206 13.22 3.17 2.66
N MET A 207 12.30 2.58 1.89
CA MET A 207 10.89 2.96 1.90
C MET A 207 10.02 1.75 2.26
N VAL A 208 9.02 1.95 3.12
CA VAL A 208 8.03 0.94 3.50
C VAL A 208 6.65 1.46 3.13
N ASN A 209 5.98 0.77 2.22
CA ASN A 209 4.66 1.12 1.73
C ASN A 209 3.58 0.20 2.32
N MET A 210 2.38 0.72 2.49
CA MET A 210 1.20 -0.04 2.88
C MET A 210 0.07 0.31 1.93
N ASP A 211 -0.54 -0.72 1.38
CA ASP A 211 -1.68 -0.58 0.50
C ASP A 211 -2.60 -1.78 0.70
N MET A 212 -3.90 -1.51 0.95
CA MET A 212 -4.90 -2.53 1.26
C MET A 212 -4.46 -3.47 2.40
N VAL A 213 -4.32 -2.94 3.60
CA VAL A 213 -3.86 -3.68 4.79
C VAL A 213 -4.97 -3.95 5.82
N GLY A 214 -6.21 -3.66 5.47
CA GLY A 214 -7.37 -3.74 6.36
C GLY A 214 -8.21 -5.01 6.22
N ARG A 215 -7.91 -5.89 5.27
CA ARG A 215 -8.72 -7.11 5.00
C ARG A 215 -7.91 -8.39 5.24
N LEU A 216 -7.11 -8.44 6.32
CA LEU A 216 -6.35 -9.62 6.70
C LEU A 216 -7.28 -10.83 6.85
N ARG A 217 -7.01 -11.91 6.09
CA ARG A 217 -7.75 -13.16 6.05
C ARG A 217 -6.79 -14.32 6.28
N GLU A 218 -7.22 -15.32 7.03
CA GLU A 218 -6.41 -16.53 7.30
C GLU A 218 -5.00 -16.21 7.83
N ASN A 219 -4.86 -15.07 8.49
CA ASN A 219 -3.58 -14.55 8.99
C ASN A 219 -2.49 -14.38 7.90
N ARG A 220 -2.88 -14.29 6.60
CA ARG A 220 -1.97 -14.18 5.47
C ARG A 220 -1.59 -12.74 5.20
N LEU A 221 -0.28 -12.47 5.21
CA LEU A 221 0.30 -11.17 4.90
C LEU A 221 1.30 -11.29 3.76
N LEU A 222 1.09 -10.51 2.71
CA LEU A 222 2.00 -10.43 1.57
C LEU A 222 2.97 -9.27 1.79
N VAL A 223 4.26 -9.50 1.53
CA VAL A 223 5.29 -8.46 1.57
C VAL A 223 6.11 -8.53 0.30
N TYR A 224 5.86 -7.60 -0.61
CA TYR A 224 6.65 -7.44 -1.82
C TYR A 224 7.89 -6.60 -1.57
N GLY A 225 8.86 -6.68 -2.49
CA GLY A 225 10.12 -5.96 -2.36
C GLY A 225 11.15 -6.63 -1.45
N ALA A 226 10.86 -7.82 -0.93
CA ALA A 226 11.79 -8.54 -0.05
C ALA A 226 13.14 -8.86 -0.71
N ALA A 227 13.22 -8.90 -2.04
CA ALA A 227 14.47 -9.08 -2.77
C ALA A 227 15.23 -7.78 -3.05
N THR A 228 14.69 -6.61 -2.68
CA THR A 228 15.30 -5.29 -2.99
C THR A 228 16.47 -4.92 -2.07
N ALA A 229 16.65 -5.66 -0.97
CA ALA A 229 17.87 -5.63 -0.15
C ALA A 229 18.18 -7.03 0.37
N GLN A 230 19.48 -7.36 0.46
CA GLN A 230 19.91 -8.69 0.89
C GLN A 230 19.47 -9.03 2.32
N GLU A 231 19.28 -8.02 3.16
CA GLU A 231 18.94 -8.17 4.57
C GLU A 231 17.45 -8.34 4.84
N PHE A 232 16.58 -7.99 3.89
CA PHE A 232 15.13 -7.98 4.11
C PHE A 232 14.54 -9.37 4.41
N PRO A 233 14.91 -10.47 3.71
CA PRO A 233 14.35 -11.78 4.05
C PRO A 233 14.59 -12.16 5.51
N ALA A 234 15.83 -12.11 5.97
CA ALA A 234 16.18 -12.48 7.34
C ALA A 234 15.55 -11.55 8.39
N LEU A 235 15.40 -10.24 8.07
CA LEU A 235 14.72 -9.28 8.92
C LEU A 235 13.23 -9.64 9.07
N LEU A 236 12.56 -9.91 7.96
CA LEU A 236 11.14 -10.26 7.95
C LEU A 236 10.89 -11.57 8.69
N ASP A 237 11.69 -12.61 8.43
CA ASP A 237 11.59 -13.90 9.11
C ASP A 237 11.75 -13.75 10.62
N SER A 238 12.77 -13.00 11.05
CA SER A 238 13.04 -12.76 12.47
C SER A 238 11.90 -12.04 13.18
N LEU A 239 11.31 -11.02 12.55
CA LEU A 239 10.18 -10.28 13.12
C LEU A 239 8.90 -11.13 13.13
N ASN A 240 8.72 -11.99 12.12
CA ASN A 240 7.56 -12.84 12.02
C ASN A 240 7.53 -13.97 13.05
N LEU A 241 8.67 -14.36 13.63
CA LEU A 241 8.68 -15.31 14.77
C LEU A 241 7.79 -14.85 15.93
N THR A 242 7.63 -13.53 16.11
CA THR A 242 6.77 -12.96 17.16
C THR A 242 5.39 -12.59 16.61
N ALA A 243 5.30 -12.12 15.37
CA ALA A 243 4.04 -11.69 14.76
C ALA A 243 3.17 -12.87 14.34
N GLY A 244 3.76 -13.97 13.88
CA GLY A 244 3.08 -15.24 13.60
C GLY A 244 2.19 -15.23 12.36
N PHE A 245 2.43 -14.36 11.37
CA PHE A 245 1.69 -14.36 10.10
C PHE A 245 2.02 -15.60 9.24
N ASP A 246 1.05 -16.05 8.44
CA ASP A 246 1.37 -16.76 7.19
C ASP A 246 1.99 -15.74 6.22
N LEU A 247 3.29 -15.48 6.44
CA LEU A 247 4.01 -14.42 5.75
C LEU A 247 4.49 -14.91 4.39
N ARG A 248 4.07 -14.21 3.34
CA ARG A 248 4.51 -14.44 1.96
C ARG A 248 5.37 -13.27 1.51
N ALA A 249 6.66 -13.36 1.83
CA ALA A 249 7.64 -12.33 1.45
C ALA A 249 8.32 -12.71 0.13
N SER A 250 8.22 -11.87 -0.88
CA SER A 250 8.74 -12.17 -2.22
C SER A 250 8.97 -10.91 -3.07
N GLY A 251 9.54 -11.15 -4.24
CA GLY A 251 9.54 -10.22 -5.34
C GLY A 251 10.54 -9.07 -5.25
N ASP A 252 10.61 -8.39 -6.37
CA ASP A 252 11.33 -7.14 -6.55
C ASP A 252 10.47 -5.95 -6.08
N GLY A 253 10.96 -4.73 -6.27
CA GLY A 253 10.24 -3.51 -5.89
C GLY A 253 9.26 -2.98 -6.95
N TRP A 254 9.17 -3.66 -8.10
CA TRP A 254 8.22 -3.29 -9.14
C TRP A 254 6.82 -3.74 -8.76
N GLY A 255 5.85 -2.87 -8.91
CA GLY A 255 4.47 -3.19 -8.55
C GLY A 255 3.54 -2.03 -8.90
N ARG A 256 2.31 -2.11 -8.42
CA ARG A 256 1.25 -1.16 -8.75
C ARG A 256 0.97 -0.14 -7.65
N SER A 257 1.88 0.02 -6.68
CA SER A 257 1.72 1.00 -5.62
C SER A 257 2.98 1.85 -5.45
N ASP A 258 2.94 2.81 -4.56
CA ASP A 258 3.90 3.91 -4.39
C ASP A 258 5.36 3.50 -4.17
N GLN A 259 5.63 2.28 -3.65
CA GLN A 259 6.99 1.77 -3.52
C GLN A 259 7.73 1.70 -4.85
N SER A 260 7.02 1.52 -5.98
CA SER A 260 7.63 1.42 -7.31
C SER A 260 8.40 2.67 -7.70
N SER A 261 7.89 3.85 -7.35
CA SER A 261 8.56 5.12 -7.61
C SER A 261 9.92 5.20 -6.91
N PHE A 262 10.00 4.72 -5.67
CA PHE A 262 11.25 4.69 -4.89
C PHE A 262 12.20 3.61 -5.40
N TYR A 263 11.69 2.44 -5.75
CA TYR A 263 12.52 1.37 -6.30
C TYR A 263 13.13 1.79 -7.65
N ALA A 264 12.35 2.40 -8.54
CA ALA A 264 12.85 2.96 -9.80
C ALA A 264 13.96 3.99 -9.57
N ALA A 265 13.95 4.69 -8.44
CA ALA A 265 14.97 5.63 -8.02
C ALA A 265 16.13 4.99 -7.22
N GLY A 266 16.26 3.66 -7.26
CA GLY A 266 17.36 2.92 -6.66
C GLY A 266 17.32 2.83 -5.13
N LYS A 267 16.11 2.75 -4.54
CA LYS A 267 15.93 2.61 -3.09
C LYS A 267 15.39 1.24 -2.74
N PRO A 268 15.91 0.60 -1.65
CA PRO A 268 15.29 -0.60 -1.10
C PRO A 268 13.87 -0.31 -0.65
N VAL A 269 12.93 -1.20 -0.99
CA VAL A 269 11.51 -1.01 -0.66
C VAL A 269 10.88 -2.28 -0.12
N LEU A 270 9.90 -2.10 0.76
CA LEU A 270 8.96 -3.14 1.17
C LEU A 270 7.55 -2.61 0.95
N HIS A 271 6.64 -3.49 0.53
CA HIS A 271 5.24 -3.18 0.33
C HIS A 271 4.38 -4.25 1.00
N LEU A 272 3.61 -3.86 2.01
CA LEU A 272 2.71 -4.73 2.76
C LEU A 272 1.30 -4.66 2.17
N PHE A 273 0.66 -5.83 2.06
CA PHE A 273 -0.60 -6.02 1.38
C PHE A 273 -1.36 -7.23 1.94
N THR A 274 -2.68 -7.15 2.11
CA THR A 274 -3.50 -8.27 2.62
C THR A 274 -4.27 -9.02 1.53
N ASP A 275 -3.82 -8.89 0.28
CA ASP A 275 -4.38 -9.52 -0.91
C ASP A 275 -5.68 -8.89 -1.42
N LEU A 276 -5.97 -9.09 -2.71
CA LEU A 276 -7.19 -8.62 -3.35
C LEU A 276 -8.42 -9.28 -2.74
N HIS A 277 -9.53 -8.54 -2.73
CA HIS A 277 -10.84 -9.01 -2.32
C HIS A 277 -11.90 -8.66 -3.37
N GLU A 278 -13.10 -9.21 -3.20
CA GLU A 278 -14.20 -9.04 -4.15
C GLU A 278 -14.66 -7.58 -4.32
N ASP A 279 -14.43 -6.74 -3.30
CA ASP A 279 -14.80 -5.33 -3.31
C ASP A 279 -13.73 -4.40 -3.90
N TYR A 280 -12.54 -4.92 -4.29
CA TYR A 280 -11.46 -4.12 -4.85
C TYR A 280 -11.93 -3.28 -6.03
N HIS A 281 -11.70 -1.96 -5.98
CA HIS A 281 -12.16 -0.98 -6.98
C HIS A 281 -13.67 -1.01 -7.23
N ARG A 282 -14.47 -1.26 -6.17
CA ARG A 282 -15.93 -1.26 -6.23
C ARG A 282 -16.53 -0.34 -5.18
N ALA A 283 -17.78 0.08 -5.43
CA ALA A 283 -18.52 0.90 -4.47
C ALA A 283 -18.74 0.22 -3.11
N GLY A 284 -18.59 -1.10 -3.05
CA GLY A 284 -18.76 -1.90 -1.83
C GLY A 284 -17.52 -2.00 -0.95
N ASP A 285 -16.40 -1.32 -1.24
CA ASP A 285 -15.24 -1.29 -0.33
C ASP A 285 -15.48 -0.29 0.81
N ASP A 286 -16.31 -0.73 1.75
CA ASP A 286 -16.80 0.04 2.88
C ASP A 286 -16.13 -0.33 4.21
N TRP A 287 -16.08 0.63 5.14
CA TRP A 287 -15.38 0.51 6.42
C TRP A 287 -15.92 -0.61 7.32
N GLU A 288 -17.19 -1.01 7.19
CA GLU A 288 -17.82 -2.10 7.94
C GLU A 288 -17.15 -3.46 7.67
N LYS A 289 -16.48 -3.58 6.54
CA LYS A 289 -15.82 -4.81 6.10
C LYS A 289 -14.37 -4.92 6.56
N ILE A 290 -13.83 -3.89 7.19
CA ILE A 290 -12.46 -3.87 7.68
C ILE A 290 -12.30 -4.81 8.88
N ASN A 291 -11.29 -5.67 8.82
CA ASN A 291 -10.81 -6.44 9.94
C ASN A 291 -9.92 -5.57 10.83
N ALA A 292 -10.51 -4.88 11.81
CA ALA A 292 -9.81 -3.91 12.64
C ALA A 292 -8.67 -4.53 13.46
N ASP A 293 -8.83 -5.75 13.98
CA ASP A 293 -7.80 -6.47 14.72
C ASP A 293 -6.65 -6.89 13.79
N GLY A 294 -6.98 -7.37 12.59
CA GLY A 294 -5.98 -7.69 11.55
C GLY A 294 -5.21 -6.45 11.09
N LEU A 295 -5.88 -5.33 10.88
CA LEU A 295 -5.26 -4.05 10.54
C LEU A 295 -4.28 -3.60 11.64
N ALA A 296 -4.66 -3.73 12.92
CA ALA A 296 -3.78 -3.41 14.04
C ALA A 296 -2.54 -4.31 14.08
N GLN A 297 -2.71 -5.61 13.81
CA GLN A 297 -1.59 -6.57 13.75
C GLN A 297 -0.62 -6.21 12.61
N VAL A 298 -1.12 -5.89 11.41
CA VAL A 298 -0.28 -5.48 10.27
C VAL A 298 0.43 -4.16 10.56
N ALA A 299 -0.27 -3.18 11.16
CA ALA A 299 0.32 -1.89 11.53
C ALA A 299 1.41 -2.04 12.61
N ASP A 300 1.24 -2.94 13.58
CA ASP A 300 2.25 -3.23 14.60
C ASP A 300 3.46 -3.98 14.02
N PHE A 301 3.25 -4.91 13.09
CA PHE A 301 4.32 -5.57 12.35
C PHE A 301 5.12 -4.58 11.51
N THR A 302 4.44 -3.69 10.78
CA THR A 302 5.07 -2.60 10.03
C THR A 302 5.86 -1.67 10.95
N THR A 303 5.32 -1.36 12.14
CA THR A 303 6.03 -0.59 13.16
C THR A 303 7.33 -1.29 13.59
N ALA A 304 7.30 -2.61 13.74
CA ALA A 304 8.49 -3.39 14.09
C ALA A 304 9.53 -3.36 12.96
N ILE A 305 9.11 -3.50 11.70
CA ILE A 305 9.98 -3.37 10.52
C ILE A 305 10.66 -1.99 10.51
N VAL A 306 9.86 -0.91 10.55
CA VAL A 306 10.38 0.46 10.48
C VAL A 306 11.31 0.76 11.67
N ARG A 307 10.96 0.31 12.88
CA ARG A 307 11.80 0.48 14.07
C ARG A 307 13.14 -0.23 13.93
N THR A 308 13.14 -1.45 13.41
CA THR A 308 14.37 -2.22 13.19
C THR A 308 15.26 -1.54 12.16
N LEU A 309 14.72 -1.13 11.02
CA LEU A 309 15.44 -0.40 9.99
C LEU A 309 15.96 0.94 10.50
N ALA A 310 15.16 1.67 11.28
CA ALA A 310 15.53 2.96 11.80
C ALA A 310 16.63 2.92 12.87
N ASN A 311 16.84 1.76 13.51
CA ASN A 311 17.89 1.58 14.53
C ASN A 311 19.07 0.70 14.05
N ARG A 312 18.98 0.09 12.88
CA ARG A 312 20.07 -0.70 12.29
C ARG A 312 21.27 0.21 11.98
N ARG A 313 22.48 -0.22 12.34
CA ARG A 313 23.72 0.58 12.11
C ARG A 313 24.31 0.33 10.73
N GLU A 314 24.23 -0.91 10.25
CA GLU A 314 24.81 -1.34 8.99
C GLU A 314 23.96 -0.87 7.81
N PRO A 315 24.56 -0.55 6.66
CA PRO A 315 23.84 -0.22 5.45
C PRO A 315 23.02 -1.42 4.95
N LEU A 316 22.03 -1.15 4.10
CA LEU A 316 21.35 -2.17 3.32
C LEU A 316 22.09 -2.38 1.99
N ALA A 317 22.29 -3.64 1.62
CA ALA A 317 22.82 -4.02 0.32
C ALA A 317 21.68 -4.02 -0.71
N PHE A 318 21.48 -2.88 -1.38
CA PHE A 318 20.45 -2.72 -2.41
C PHE A 318 20.65 -3.72 -3.56
N VAL A 319 19.57 -4.36 -3.97
CA VAL A 319 19.52 -5.26 -5.11
C VAL A 319 18.64 -4.63 -6.20
N ASN A 320 19.27 -4.33 -7.33
CA ASN A 320 18.55 -3.84 -8.50
C ASN A 320 18.17 -5.01 -9.39
N VAL A 321 16.90 -5.34 -9.43
CA VAL A 321 16.31 -6.27 -10.39
C VAL A 321 15.75 -5.44 -11.53
N PRO A 322 16.18 -5.62 -12.78
CA PRO A 322 15.63 -4.89 -13.91
C PRO A 322 14.11 -5.06 -13.97
N PRO A 323 13.37 -4.03 -14.44
CA PRO A 323 11.96 -4.21 -14.70
C PRO A 323 11.77 -5.37 -15.66
N PRO A 324 10.70 -6.18 -15.51
CA PRO A 324 10.40 -7.23 -16.45
C PRO A 324 10.37 -6.65 -17.86
N GLN A 325 11.12 -7.26 -18.77
CA GLN A 325 11.15 -6.80 -20.16
C GLN A 325 9.77 -7.05 -20.77
N VAL A 326 8.97 -6.01 -20.83
CA VAL A 326 7.75 -6.01 -21.64
C VAL A 326 8.25 -5.97 -23.10
N ALA A 327 7.94 -7.00 -23.88
CA ALA A 327 8.26 -7.01 -25.30
C ALA A 327 7.73 -5.70 -25.91
N THR A 328 8.64 -4.86 -26.40
CA THR A 328 8.31 -3.55 -26.96
C THR A 328 7.62 -3.75 -28.31
N GLY A 329 6.30 -3.81 -28.28
CA GLY A 329 5.43 -3.90 -29.45
C GLY A 329 4.11 -3.17 -29.18
N GLY A 330 4.07 -1.90 -29.56
CA GLY A 330 2.82 -1.15 -29.67
C GLY A 330 2.52 -0.22 -28.51
N GLN A 331 2.63 1.08 -28.75
CA GLN A 331 1.97 2.13 -27.95
C GLN A 331 0.45 1.94 -28.04
N SER A 332 -0.18 1.43 -26.98
CA SER A 332 -1.62 1.56 -26.81
C SER A 332 -1.89 2.45 -25.60
N SER A 333 -2.35 3.64 -25.86
CA SER A 333 -2.95 4.54 -24.88
C SER A 333 -4.31 3.97 -24.49
N GLY A 334 -4.38 3.19 -23.41
CA GLY A 334 -5.63 2.63 -22.91
C GLY A 334 -5.38 1.40 -22.03
N TYR A 335 -6.28 1.11 -21.11
CA TYR A 335 -6.34 -0.20 -20.47
C TYR A 335 -6.52 -1.26 -21.57
N GLY A 336 -5.59 -2.21 -21.67
CA GLY A 336 -5.64 -3.26 -22.66
C GLY A 336 -6.93 -4.08 -22.60
N ALA A 337 -7.02 -5.08 -23.48
CA ALA A 337 -8.17 -5.98 -23.54
C ALA A 337 -8.43 -6.66 -22.18
N TYR A 338 -9.70 -6.92 -21.91
CA TYR A 338 -10.17 -7.46 -20.64
C TYR A 338 -10.35 -8.99 -20.74
N LEU A 339 -9.75 -9.70 -19.78
CA LEU A 339 -9.90 -11.15 -19.63
C LEU A 339 -10.90 -11.51 -18.52
N GLY A 340 -10.89 -10.79 -17.42
CA GLY A 340 -11.81 -10.98 -16.30
C GLY A 340 -11.38 -12.03 -15.29
N THR A 341 -10.10 -12.33 -15.23
CA THR A 341 -9.51 -13.18 -14.20
C THR A 341 -9.31 -12.41 -12.90
N ILE A 342 -9.36 -13.13 -11.77
CA ILE A 342 -8.98 -12.65 -10.45
C ILE A 342 -7.69 -13.39 -10.07
N PRO A 343 -6.53 -12.75 -10.23
CA PRO A 343 -5.26 -13.41 -9.97
C PRO A 343 -5.03 -13.58 -8.46
N ASP A 344 -4.33 -14.66 -8.09
CA ASP A 344 -3.71 -14.82 -6.79
C ASP A 344 -2.40 -14.04 -6.77
N MET A 345 -2.29 -13.07 -5.89
CA MET A 345 -1.12 -12.20 -5.78
C MET A 345 -0.02 -12.82 -4.90
N SER A 346 -0.31 -13.92 -4.22
CA SER A 346 0.57 -14.51 -3.20
C SER A 346 1.58 -15.52 -3.74
N GLU A 347 1.39 -16.06 -4.95
CA GLU A 347 2.23 -17.15 -5.46
C GLU A 347 2.91 -16.82 -6.79
N ASN A 348 4.24 -17.01 -6.81
CA ASN A 348 5.01 -17.13 -8.06
C ASN A 348 5.16 -18.62 -8.40
N THR A 349 4.23 -19.14 -9.17
CA THR A 349 4.15 -20.56 -9.55
C THR A 349 4.72 -20.82 -10.95
N GLY A 350 5.47 -19.86 -11.51
CA GLY A 350 5.89 -19.91 -12.93
C GLY A 350 4.74 -19.66 -13.90
N GLY A 351 3.69 -18.96 -13.42
CA GLY A 351 2.48 -18.56 -14.10
C GLY A 351 1.64 -17.70 -13.17
N VAL A 352 0.43 -17.32 -13.58
CA VAL A 352 -0.53 -16.60 -12.77
C VAL A 352 -1.62 -17.53 -12.29
N ARG A 353 -1.61 -17.90 -11.01
CA ARG A 353 -2.71 -18.61 -10.37
C ARG A 353 -3.93 -17.68 -10.29
N LEU A 354 -5.11 -18.23 -10.47
CA LEU A 354 -6.37 -17.53 -10.32
C LEU A 354 -7.02 -17.90 -8.98
N THR A 355 -7.47 -16.92 -8.21
CA THR A 355 -8.39 -17.15 -7.09
C THR A 355 -9.82 -17.32 -7.60
N GLY A 356 -10.11 -16.79 -8.80
CA GLY A 356 -11.40 -16.91 -9.44
C GLY A 356 -11.44 -16.24 -10.81
N VAL A 357 -12.64 -16.19 -11.37
CA VAL A 357 -12.97 -15.41 -12.57
C VAL A 357 -14.24 -14.61 -12.29
N ARG A 358 -14.41 -13.49 -12.96
CA ARG A 358 -15.61 -12.65 -12.80
C ARG A 358 -16.78 -13.22 -13.56
N ALA A 359 -17.97 -13.15 -12.95
CA ALA A 359 -19.20 -13.55 -13.60
C ALA A 359 -19.43 -12.76 -14.90
N GLY A 360 -19.86 -13.45 -15.97
CA GLY A 360 -20.08 -12.87 -17.29
C GLY A 360 -18.80 -12.53 -18.07
N SER A 361 -17.61 -12.69 -17.47
CA SER A 361 -16.34 -12.33 -18.09
C SER A 361 -15.95 -13.24 -19.27
N PRO A 362 -15.04 -12.78 -20.15
CA PRO A 362 -14.37 -13.61 -21.14
C PRO A 362 -13.75 -14.89 -20.57
N ALA A 363 -13.07 -14.78 -19.41
CA ALA A 363 -12.46 -15.91 -18.73
C ALA A 363 -13.50 -16.96 -18.29
N GLU A 364 -14.62 -16.53 -17.70
CA GLU A 364 -15.70 -17.46 -17.32
C GLU A 364 -16.32 -18.13 -18.54
N LYS A 365 -16.64 -17.35 -19.58
CA LYS A 365 -17.19 -17.87 -20.84
C LYS A 365 -16.28 -18.89 -21.53
N ALA A 366 -14.97 -18.71 -21.36
CA ALA A 366 -13.94 -19.62 -21.86
C ALA A 366 -13.70 -20.82 -20.93
N GLY A 367 -14.39 -20.92 -19.79
CA GLY A 367 -14.31 -22.04 -18.86
C GLY A 367 -13.11 -22.01 -17.92
N LEU A 368 -12.41 -20.87 -17.77
CA LEU A 368 -11.40 -20.66 -16.73
C LEU A 368 -12.06 -20.62 -15.35
N LYS A 369 -11.33 -21.02 -14.30
CA LYS A 369 -11.86 -21.13 -12.92
C LYS A 369 -10.80 -20.73 -11.90
N GLY A 370 -11.21 -20.60 -10.65
CA GLY A 370 -10.28 -20.54 -9.50
C GLY A 370 -9.38 -21.77 -9.46
N ASN A 371 -8.17 -21.57 -9.01
CA ASN A 371 -7.03 -22.51 -8.97
C ASN A 371 -6.40 -22.84 -10.33
N ASP A 372 -6.90 -22.35 -11.47
CA ASP A 372 -6.15 -22.43 -12.73
C ASP A 372 -4.88 -21.58 -12.64
N ILE A 373 -3.78 -22.06 -13.22
CA ILE A 373 -2.53 -21.30 -13.35
C ILE A 373 -2.34 -20.96 -14.82
N ILE A 374 -2.44 -19.70 -15.18
CA ILE A 374 -2.22 -19.22 -16.54
C ILE A 374 -0.73 -19.30 -16.86
N LEU A 375 -0.40 -20.09 -17.89
CA LEU A 375 0.99 -20.31 -18.32
C LEU A 375 1.35 -19.54 -19.59
N TRP A 376 0.38 -19.35 -20.50
CA TRP A 376 0.57 -18.66 -21.77
C TRP A 376 -0.69 -17.91 -22.17
N ILE A 377 -0.48 -16.77 -22.82
CA ILE A 377 -1.53 -16.00 -23.52
C ILE A 377 -1.02 -15.74 -24.93
N GLY A 378 -1.69 -16.32 -25.93
CA GLY A 378 -1.16 -16.38 -27.29
C GLY A 378 0.20 -17.09 -27.31
N GLU A 379 1.20 -16.44 -27.91
CA GLU A 379 2.57 -16.95 -27.99
C GLU A 379 3.45 -16.51 -26.80
N THR A 380 2.92 -15.72 -25.88
CA THR A 380 3.70 -15.15 -24.76
C THR A 380 3.59 -16.01 -23.52
N LYS A 381 4.73 -16.44 -22.99
CA LYS A 381 4.80 -17.13 -21.69
C LYS A 381 4.50 -16.15 -20.56
N ILE A 382 3.61 -16.54 -19.69
CA ILE A 382 3.20 -15.76 -18.51
C ILE A 382 4.00 -16.25 -17.32
N ALA A 383 5.00 -15.49 -16.92
CA ALA A 383 5.82 -15.81 -15.76
C ALA A 383 5.17 -15.28 -14.45
N ASP A 384 4.45 -14.14 -14.55
CA ASP A 384 3.84 -13.42 -13.44
C ASP A 384 2.68 -12.54 -13.93
N LEU A 385 2.02 -11.88 -12.99
CA LEU A 385 0.89 -11.00 -13.28
C LEU A 385 1.30 -9.79 -14.17
N GLN A 386 2.54 -9.35 -14.06
CA GLN A 386 3.02 -8.20 -14.84
C GLN A 386 3.16 -8.59 -16.32
N ALA A 387 3.71 -9.77 -16.60
CA ALA A 387 3.75 -10.35 -17.94
C ALA A 387 2.33 -10.52 -18.51
N MET A 388 1.39 -11.05 -17.71
CA MET A 388 0.00 -11.19 -18.09
C MET A 388 -0.64 -9.84 -18.44
N THR A 389 -0.46 -8.84 -17.60
CA THR A 389 -0.98 -7.48 -17.82
C THR A 389 -0.36 -6.85 -19.07
N GLY A 390 0.95 -7.03 -19.26
CA GLY A 390 1.66 -6.55 -20.45
C GLY A 390 1.12 -7.11 -21.76
N VAL A 391 0.82 -8.42 -21.78
CA VAL A 391 0.22 -9.07 -22.95
C VAL A 391 -1.19 -8.54 -23.21
N LEU A 392 -2.04 -8.46 -22.18
CA LEU A 392 -3.41 -7.97 -22.36
C LEU A 392 -3.47 -6.52 -22.86
N ARG A 393 -2.47 -5.69 -22.53
CA ARG A 393 -2.35 -4.32 -23.06
C ARG A 393 -2.01 -4.26 -24.55
N GLN A 394 -1.45 -5.32 -25.13
CA GLN A 394 -1.11 -5.40 -26.56
C GLN A 394 -2.31 -5.84 -27.40
N HIS A 395 -3.37 -6.37 -26.78
CA HIS A 395 -4.57 -6.81 -27.41
C HIS A 395 -5.71 -5.79 -27.34
N LYS A 396 -6.71 -5.96 -28.21
CA LYS A 396 -7.92 -5.14 -28.26
C LYS A 396 -9.14 -5.98 -27.86
N PRO A 397 -10.21 -5.34 -27.33
CA PRO A 397 -11.49 -6.00 -27.20
C PRO A 397 -11.94 -6.60 -28.52
N GLY A 398 -12.42 -7.84 -28.50
CA GLY A 398 -12.80 -8.64 -29.66
C GLY A 398 -11.70 -9.55 -30.20
N ASP A 399 -10.44 -9.37 -29.81
CA ASP A 399 -9.39 -10.31 -30.20
C ASP A 399 -9.66 -11.70 -29.62
N VAL A 400 -9.44 -12.73 -30.44
CA VAL A 400 -9.52 -14.13 -30.01
C VAL A 400 -8.12 -14.66 -29.79
N ILE A 401 -7.84 -15.07 -28.55
CA ILE A 401 -6.51 -15.55 -28.15
C ILE A 401 -6.60 -16.94 -27.52
N GLU A 402 -5.57 -17.77 -27.72
CA GLU A 402 -5.41 -19.01 -26.99
C GLU A 402 -4.82 -18.70 -25.57
N VAL A 403 -5.42 -19.30 -24.55
CA VAL A 403 -4.89 -19.29 -23.18
C VAL A 403 -4.54 -20.73 -22.81
N ARG A 404 -3.27 -20.97 -22.44
CA ARG A 404 -2.82 -22.24 -21.87
C ARG A 404 -2.66 -22.10 -20.37
N PHE A 405 -3.21 -23.06 -19.64
CA PHE A 405 -3.26 -23.02 -18.18
C PHE A 405 -3.13 -24.43 -17.60
N LEU A 406 -2.68 -24.49 -16.37
CA LEU A 406 -2.59 -25.72 -15.59
C LEU A 406 -3.82 -25.82 -14.70
N ARG A 407 -4.55 -26.95 -14.78
CA ARG A 407 -5.66 -27.30 -13.88
C ARG A 407 -5.43 -28.69 -13.34
N ASP A 408 -5.41 -28.84 -12.02
CA ASP A 408 -5.18 -30.09 -11.31
C ASP A 408 -3.91 -30.83 -11.79
N GLY A 409 -2.85 -30.06 -12.09
CA GLY A 409 -1.58 -30.59 -12.59
C GLY A 409 -1.57 -30.96 -14.09
N VAL A 410 -2.66 -30.75 -14.82
CA VAL A 410 -2.76 -31.03 -16.24
C VAL A 410 -2.83 -29.74 -17.05
N GLU A 411 -1.92 -29.59 -18.04
CA GLU A 411 -1.97 -28.44 -18.95
C GLU A 411 -3.17 -28.57 -19.89
N GLN A 412 -3.95 -27.50 -19.95
CA GLN A 412 -5.13 -27.36 -20.81
C GLN A 412 -5.01 -26.07 -21.61
N ARG A 413 -5.85 -25.94 -22.64
CA ARG A 413 -5.96 -24.76 -23.49
C ARG A 413 -7.41 -24.43 -23.80
N THR A 414 -7.67 -23.12 -23.91
CA THR A 414 -8.98 -22.62 -24.32
C THR A 414 -8.80 -21.36 -25.17
N SER A 415 -9.79 -21.14 -26.08
CA SER A 415 -9.86 -19.88 -26.83
C SER A 415 -10.71 -18.87 -26.06
N VAL A 416 -10.22 -17.65 -25.93
CA VAL A 416 -10.91 -16.57 -25.24
C VAL A 416 -11.10 -15.40 -26.18
N THR A 417 -12.33 -14.92 -26.31
CA THR A 417 -12.60 -13.64 -26.97
C THR A 417 -12.49 -12.54 -25.91
N LEU A 418 -11.48 -11.70 -26.02
CA LEU A 418 -11.23 -10.62 -25.07
C LEU A 418 -12.35 -9.58 -25.11
N GLY A 419 -12.71 -9.06 -23.94
CA GLY A 419 -13.74 -8.05 -23.78
C GLY A 419 -13.20 -6.65 -23.56
N THR A 420 -14.12 -5.70 -23.38
CA THR A 420 -13.83 -4.38 -22.81
C THR A 420 -13.92 -4.45 -21.28
N ARG A 421 -13.10 -3.70 -20.55
CA ARG A 421 -13.36 -3.43 -19.13
C ARG A 421 -14.60 -2.57 -19.05
N GLY A 422 -15.70 -3.09 -18.50
CA GLY A 422 -16.96 -2.37 -18.35
C GLY A 422 -17.98 -2.59 -19.47
N GLY A 423 -17.89 -3.67 -20.23
CA GLY A 423 -18.92 -4.12 -21.17
C GLY A 423 -19.57 -5.42 -20.72
#